data_7743c29e5ecef5612e7134f7bbd88314
#
_entry.id   7743c29e5ecef5612e7134f7bbd88314
#
_cell.length_a   1.000
_cell.length_b   1.000
_cell.length_c   1.000
_cell.angle_alpha   90.00
_cell.angle_beta   90.00
_cell.angle_gamma   90.00
#
_symmetry.space_group_name_H-M   'P 1'
#
loop_
_entity.id
_entity.type
_entity.pdbx_description
1 polymer ?
#
loop_
_entity_poly.entity_id
_entity_poly.type
_entity_poly.pdbx_seq_one_letter_code
_entity_poly.pdbx_strand_id
1 'polypeptide(L)'
;MKEDNSSEKMNNKNEDTLRAKNEELKGNKILIYLCNLIDPINTPLNFGPKIFKFNWIINAQKTGTIIIMSLLMYYYQNYSKGAWFYLSLHGTYGLIWFLKDMIFPDKSFQHKLAILPAFLVTLFLLSYWLMGWEIISGIGDQSPSGKKIFGCFFLFSIGNILMLCTDLQKFITLKYKNGLIDGLFFKNNRNTNYFGEILVYLTFAIACGRKEGYLMLISEWIIFFGSRIYMKDLRLARKHGFEKYKNNSYIILFKFFDSHFLNLIIYLLIICGIYVFIYKL
;
A
#
# COMPACT_ATOMS: atom_id res chain seq x y z
N MET A 1 -1.88 39.35 -27.11
CA MET A 1 -1.48 39.43 -25.68
C MET A 1 -1.92 38.28 -24.78
N LYS A 2 -2.57 37.22 -25.30
CA LYS A 2 -2.94 36.02 -24.51
C LYS A 2 -2.08 34.76 -24.81
N GLU A 3 -1.30 34.77 -25.89
CA GLU A 3 -0.44 33.63 -26.28
C GLU A 3 0.92 33.60 -25.56
N ASP A 4 1.46 34.76 -25.17
CA ASP A 4 2.75 34.84 -24.47
C ASP A 4 2.72 34.23 -23.03
N ASN A 5 1.57 34.30 -22.36
CA ASN A 5 1.42 33.79 -20.99
C ASN A 5 1.33 32.25 -20.90
N SER A 6 1.05 31.57 -21.99
CA SER A 6 0.97 30.10 -22.03
C SER A 6 2.31 29.45 -22.28
N SER A 7 3.16 30.04 -23.11
CA SER A 7 4.51 29.56 -23.42
C SER A 7 5.47 29.79 -22.24
N GLU A 8 5.37 30.91 -21.54
CA GLU A 8 6.14 31.20 -20.33
C GLU A 8 5.78 30.26 -19.15
N LYS A 9 4.49 29.96 -18.99
CA LYS A 9 4.02 28.95 -18.00
C LYS A 9 4.46 27.54 -18.35
N MET A 10 4.56 27.18 -19.62
CA MET A 10 5.08 25.89 -20.07
C MET A 10 6.60 25.79 -19.89
N ASN A 11 7.37 26.82 -20.15
CA ASN A 11 8.82 26.86 -19.94
C ASN A 11 9.18 26.79 -18.45
N ASN A 12 8.55 27.59 -17.60
CA ASN A 12 8.73 27.52 -16.15
C ASN A 12 8.36 26.13 -15.59
N LYS A 13 7.36 25.47 -16.18
CA LYS A 13 6.93 24.13 -15.77
C LYS A 13 7.96 23.05 -16.15
N ASN A 14 8.66 23.23 -17.26
CA ASN A 14 9.72 22.31 -17.69
C ASN A 14 11.02 22.52 -16.89
N GLU A 15 11.35 23.77 -16.55
CA GLU A 15 12.51 24.08 -15.71
C GLU A 15 12.34 23.58 -14.27
N ASP A 16 11.15 23.73 -13.67
CA ASP A 16 10.85 23.18 -12.34
C ASP A 16 10.89 21.65 -12.32
N THR A 17 10.45 21.00 -13.41
CA THR A 17 10.54 19.53 -13.55
C THR A 17 11.98 19.06 -13.77
N LEU A 18 12.80 19.82 -14.48
CA LEU A 18 14.22 19.52 -14.69
C LEU A 18 15.06 19.81 -13.44
N ARG A 19 14.79 20.89 -12.71
CA ARG A 19 15.41 21.17 -11.40
C ARG A 19 15.06 20.09 -10.38
N ALA A 20 13.79 19.69 -10.29
CA ALA A 20 13.36 18.62 -9.40
C ALA A 20 13.98 17.24 -9.74
N LYS A 21 14.37 17.03 -11.00
CA LYS A 21 15.06 15.80 -11.45
C LYS A 21 16.56 15.78 -11.09
N ASN A 22 17.20 16.93 -11.02
CA ASN A 22 18.64 17.08 -10.83
C ASN A 22 19.05 17.38 -9.38
N GLU A 23 18.12 17.73 -8.50
CA GLU A 23 18.43 17.89 -7.08
C GLU A 23 18.60 16.53 -6.42
N GLU A 24 19.79 16.30 -5.84
CA GLU A 24 20.09 15.10 -5.03
C GLU A 24 19.11 14.98 -3.86
N LEU A 25 18.59 13.78 -3.59
CA LEU A 25 17.70 13.54 -2.44
C LEU A 25 18.44 13.85 -1.15
N LYS A 26 17.99 14.84 -0.39
CA LYS A 26 18.54 15.16 0.93
C LYS A 26 18.10 14.12 1.95
N GLY A 27 18.87 13.04 2.10
CA GLY A 27 18.60 11.96 3.04
C GLY A 27 19.85 11.16 3.35
N ASN A 28 19.73 10.17 4.24
CA ASN A 28 20.83 9.26 4.54
C ASN A 28 21.17 8.44 3.29
N LYS A 29 22.39 8.60 2.75
CA LYS A 29 22.83 7.96 1.50
C LYS A 29 22.78 6.43 1.56
N ILE A 30 23.12 5.83 2.68
CA ILE A 30 23.06 4.37 2.88
C ILE A 30 21.61 3.91 2.82
N LEU A 31 20.71 4.60 3.51
CA LEU A 31 19.29 4.23 3.52
C LEU A 31 18.63 4.42 2.16
N ILE A 32 19.00 5.49 1.43
CA ILE A 32 18.55 5.69 0.04
C ILE A 32 19.03 4.54 -0.86
N TYR A 33 20.30 4.13 -0.72
CA TYR A 33 20.84 3.00 -1.47
C TYR A 33 20.09 1.69 -1.18
N LEU A 34 19.85 1.38 0.09
CA LEU A 34 19.10 0.21 0.50
C LEU A 34 17.63 0.24 -0.02
N CYS A 35 16.98 1.40 0.05
CA CYS A 35 15.65 1.57 -0.51
C CYS A 35 15.62 1.35 -2.03
N ASN A 36 16.62 1.86 -2.76
CA ASN A 36 16.74 1.65 -4.19
C ASN A 36 17.05 0.19 -4.54
N LEU A 37 17.80 -0.53 -3.69
CA LEU A 37 18.06 -1.96 -3.89
C LEU A 37 16.79 -2.80 -3.83
N ILE A 38 15.86 -2.43 -2.95
CA ILE A 38 14.57 -3.11 -2.76
C ILE A 38 13.55 -2.71 -3.83
N ASP A 39 13.61 -1.47 -4.35
CA ASP A 39 12.68 -0.99 -5.37
C ASP A 39 12.94 -1.68 -6.71
N PRO A 40 11.99 -2.46 -7.26
CA PRO A 40 12.23 -3.23 -8.48
C PRO A 40 12.49 -2.37 -9.72
N ILE A 41 12.13 -1.08 -9.69
CA ILE A 41 12.34 -0.14 -10.79
C ILE A 41 13.74 0.47 -10.73
N ASN A 42 14.16 0.88 -9.53
CA ASN A 42 15.40 1.64 -9.30
C ASN A 42 16.58 0.76 -8.88
N THR A 43 16.35 -0.53 -8.66
CA THR A 43 17.41 -1.47 -8.28
C THR A 43 18.51 -1.57 -9.35
N PRO A 44 19.79 -1.67 -8.97
CA PRO A 44 20.87 -1.99 -9.89
C PRO A 44 20.66 -3.32 -10.64
N LEU A 45 19.81 -4.21 -10.11
CA LEU A 45 19.47 -5.49 -10.74
C LEU A 45 18.55 -5.32 -11.96
N ASN A 46 17.95 -4.12 -12.16
CA ASN A 46 17.05 -3.85 -13.29
C ASN A 46 17.83 -3.50 -14.58
N PHE A 47 18.77 -4.37 -14.95
CA PHE A 47 19.59 -4.29 -16.17
C PHE A 47 19.09 -5.25 -17.24
N GLY A 48 19.46 -4.97 -18.52
CA GLY A 48 19.04 -5.77 -19.66
C GLY A 48 17.66 -5.40 -20.22
N PRO A 49 17.08 -6.25 -21.10
CA PRO A 49 15.81 -5.98 -21.75
C PRO A 49 14.66 -5.87 -20.75
N LYS A 50 13.94 -4.75 -20.78
CA LYS A 50 12.78 -4.48 -19.92
C LYS A 50 11.50 -4.95 -20.61
N ILE A 51 11.10 -6.19 -20.32
CA ILE A 51 10.03 -6.89 -21.04
C ILE A 51 8.72 -6.85 -20.25
N PHE A 52 8.76 -7.09 -18.93
CA PHE A 52 7.58 -7.28 -18.11
C PHE A 52 7.04 -5.97 -17.55
N LYS A 53 5.79 -5.64 -17.82
CA LYS A 53 5.15 -4.52 -17.13
C LYS A 53 4.91 -4.89 -15.66
N PHE A 54 5.31 -4.02 -14.75
CA PHE A 54 5.21 -4.28 -13.32
C PHE A 54 3.75 -4.48 -12.87
N ASN A 55 2.82 -3.67 -13.38
CA ASN A 55 1.40 -3.84 -13.07
C ASN A 55 0.84 -5.20 -13.52
N TRP A 56 1.33 -5.79 -14.63
CA TRP A 56 0.89 -7.11 -15.05
C TRP A 56 1.22 -8.20 -14.03
N ILE A 57 2.42 -8.13 -13.44
CA ILE A 57 2.86 -9.07 -12.40
C ILE A 57 1.96 -8.94 -11.17
N ILE A 58 1.71 -7.69 -10.73
CA ILE A 58 0.85 -7.42 -9.59
C ILE A 58 -0.58 -7.90 -9.86
N ASN A 59 -1.14 -7.53 -11.01
CA ASN A 59 -2.51 -7.89 -11.37
C ASN A 59 -2.68 -9.40 -11.51
N ALA A 60 -1.73 -10.10 -12.11
CA ALA A 60 -1.77 -11.56 -12.22
C ALA A 60 -1.79 -12.24 -10.85
N GLN A 61 -0.96 -11.80 -9.90
CA GLN A 61 -0.97 -12.33 -8.55
C GLN A 61 -2.27 -11.99 -7.82
N LYS A 62 -2.71 -10.72 -7.88
CA LYS A 62 -3.92 -10.25 -7.18
C LYS A 62 -5.19 -10.95 -7.67
N THR A 63 -5.43 -10.96 -8.98
CA THR A 63 -6.60 -11.65 -9.57
C THR A 63 -6.48 -13.16 -9.51
N GLY A 64 -5.27 -13.69 -9.67
CA GLY A 64 -4.97 -15.11 -9.56
C GLY A 64 -5.27 -15.68 -8.18
N THR A 65 -5.34 -14.84 -7.14
CA THR A 65 -5.65 -15.28 -5.77
C THR A 65 -6.97 -16.07 -5.70
N ILE A 66 -8.04 -15.63 -6.36
CA ILE A 66 -9.32 -16.36 -6.36
C ILE A 66 -9.12 -17.76 -6.93
N ILE A 67 -8.44 -17.86 -8.07
CA ILE A 67 -8.21 -19.13 -8.78
C ILE A 67 -7.35 -20.06 -7.91
N ILE A 68 -6.21 -19.57 -7.44
CA ILE A 68 -5.26 -20.38 -6.67
C ILE A 68 -5.87 -20.84 -5.35
N MET A 69 -6.56 -19.96 -4.62
CA MET A 69 -7.21 -20.34 -3.36
C MET A 69 -8.33 -21.35 -3.59
N SER A 70 -9.11 -21.20 -4.66
CA SER A 70 -10.15 -22.18 -5.01
C SER A 70 -9.55 -23.55 -5.39
N LEU A 71 -8.45 -23.56 -6.14
CA LEU A 71 -7.73 -24.80 -6.47
C LEU A 71 -7.14 -25.46 -5.22
N LEU A 72 -6.61 -24.69 -4.27
CA LEU A 72 -6.14 -25.22 -2.99
C LEU A 72 -7.30 -25.79 -2.17
N MET A 73 -8.45 -25.10 -2.10
CA MET A 73 -9.65 -25.62 -1.42
C MET A 73 -10.08 -26.96 -2.02
N TYR A 74 -10.06 -27.07 -3.35
CA TYR A 74 -10.35 -28.32 -4.04
C TYR A 74 -9.31 -29.41 -3.74
N TYR A 75 -8.03 -29.07 -3.78
CA TYR A 75 -6.94 -30.03 -3.51
C TYR A 75 -6.97 -30.58 -2.07
N TYR A 76 -7.14 -29.68 -1.07
CA TYR A 76 -7.21 -30.07 0.34
C TYR A 76 -8.60 -30.51 0.79
N GLN A 77 -9.61 -30.48 -0.09
CA GLN A 77 -11.02 -30.76 0.23
C GLN A 77 -11.51 -29.97 1.45
N ASN A 78 -11.00 -28.74 1.61
CA ASN A 78 -11.30 -27.88 2.74
C ASN A 78 -12.23 -26.74 2.32
N TYR A 79 -13.49 -26.85 2.71
CA TYR A 79 -14.55 -25.86 2.47
C TYR A 79 -15.07 -25.27 3.78
N SER A 80 -14.19 -25.16 4.79
CA SER A 80 -14.50 -24.61 6.10
C SER A 80 -14.93 -23.14 6.03
N LYS A 81 -15.60 -22.67 7.08
CA LYS A 81 -15.97 -21.25 7.22
C LYS A 81 -14.72 -20.35 7.13
N GLY A 82 -13.58 -20.76 7.69
CA GLY A 82 -12.32 -20.04 7.62
C GLY A 82 -11.79 -19.91 6.20
N ALA A 83 -11.80 -21.02 5.43
CA ALA A 83 -11.36 -21.03 4.04
C ALA A 83 -12.21 -20.06 3.15
N TRP A 84 -13.54 -20.15 3.24
CA TRP A 84 -14.44 -19.24 2.52
C TRP A 84 -14.28 -17.78 2.97
N PHE A 85 -14.13 -17.57 4.28
CA PHE A 85 -13.93 -16.22 4.83
C PHE A 85 -12.63 -15.59 4.32
N TYR A 86 -11.54 -16.34 4.33
CA TYR A 86 -10.26 -15.85 3.78
C TYR A 86 -10.35 -15.55 2.28
N LEU A 87 -10.92 -16.49 1.51
CA LEU A 87 -11.12 -16.31 0.07
C LEU A 87 -11.96 -15.07 -0.23
N SER A 88 -13.02 -14.82 0.55
CA SER A 88 -13.86 -13.63 0.39
C SER A 88 -13.08 -12.32 0.58
N LEU A 89 -12.17 -12.26 1.56
CA LEU A 89 -11.35 -11.07 1.82
C LEU A 89 -10.27 -10.91 0.74
N HIS A 90 -9.40 -11.90 0.58
CA HIS A 90 -8.23 -11.78 -0.29
C HIS A 90 -8.61 -11.80 -1.77
N GLY A 91 -9.58 -12.61 -2.15
CA GLY A 91 -10.10 -12.65 -3.51
C GLY A 91 -10.77 -11.33 -3.92
N THR A 92 -11.65 -10.79 -3.05
CA THR A 92 -12.29 -9.49 -3.28
C THR A 92 -11.25 -8.36 -3.40
N TYR A 93 -10.23 -8.35 -2.53
CA TYR A 93 -9.15 -7.37 -2.63
C TYR A 93 -8.41 -7.47 -3.97
N GLY A 94 -8.18 -8.67 -4.49
CA GLY A 94 -7.57 -8.87 -5.81
C GLY A 94 -8.39 -8.24 -6.93
N LEU A 95 -9.70 -8.40 -6.91
CA LEU A 95 -10.61 -7.76 -7.89
C LEU A 95 -10.65 -6.24 -7.73
N ILE A 96 -10.71 -5.74 -6.50
CA ILE A 96 -10.66 -4.29 -6.21
C ILE A 96 -9.37 -3.68 -6.78
N TRP A 97 -8.23 -4.33 -6.55
CA TRP A 97 -6.95 -3.88 -7.07
C TRP A 97 -6.91 -3.83 -8.60
N PHE A 98 -7.42 -4.87 -9.24
CA PHE A 98 -7.49 -4.94 -10.70
C PHE A 98 -8.36 -3.82 -11.29
N LEU A 99 -9.55 -3.61 -10.73
CA LEU A 99 -10.45 -2.53 -11.13
C LEU A 99 -9.79 -1.16 -10.93
N LYS A 100 -9.09 -0.97 -9.80
CA LYS A 100 -8.31 0.25 -9.53
C LYS A 100 -7.27 0.49 -10.62
N ASP A 101 -6.47 -0.51 -10.99
CA ASP A 101 -5.44 -0.36 -12.03
C ASP A 101 -6.03 -0.06 -13.40
N MET A 102 -7.22 -0.59 -13.71
CA MET A 102 -7.93 -0.28 -14.96
C MET A 102 -8.46 1.17 -15.00
N ILE A 103 -8.99 1.69 -13.90
CA ILE A 103 -9.72 2.97 -13.88
C ILE A 103 -8.78 4.13 -13.58
N PHE A 104 -7.89 3.99 -12.60
CA PHE A 104 -6.94 5.02 -12.17
C PHE A 104 -5.55 4.42 -11.83
N PRO A 105 -4.80 3.98 -12.87
CA PRO A 105 -3.52 3.33 -12.71
C PRO A 105 -2.49 4.22 -12.03
N ASP A 106 -1.71 3.66 -11.10
CA ASP A 106 -0.54 4.35 -10.56
C ASP A 106 0.60 4.34 -11.58
N LYS A 107 1.12 5.54 -11.90
CA LYS A 107 2.22 5.70 -12.87
C LYS A 107 3.47 4.89 -12.49
N SER A 108 3.73 4.67 -11.20
CA SER A 108 4.89 3.91 -10.73
C SER A 108 4.82 2.44 -11.14
N PHE A 109 3.62 1.87 -11.27
CA PHE A 109 3.44 0.47 -11.69
C PHE A 109 3.41 0.27 -13.20
N GLN A 110 3.38 1.34 -14.00
CA GLN A 110 3.38 1.25 -15.47
C GLN A 110 4.79 1.05 -16.07
N HIS A 111 5.84 1.06 -15.25
CA HIS A 111 7.20 0.81 -15.70
C HIS A 111 7.42 -0.65 -16.07
N LYS A 112 8.35 -0.88 -17.01
CA LYS A 112 8.79 -2.22 -17.38
C LYS A 112 10.00 -2.63 -16.55
N LEU A 113 10.04 -3.90 -16.18
CA LEU A 113 11.11 -4.56 -15.43
C LEU A 113 11.90 -5.50 -16.35
N ALA A 114 13.19 -5.67 -16.05
CA ALA A 114 14.01 -6.74 -16.58
C ALA A 114 13.63 -8.09 -15.93
N ILE A 115 14.17 -9.19 -16.45
CA ILE A 115 13.79 -10.56 -16.03
C ILE A 115 14.03 -10.76 -14.52
N LEU A 116 15.22 -10.40 -14.01
CA LEU A 116 15.58 -10.67 -12.61
C LEU A 116 14.70 -9.93 -11.60
N PRO A 117 14.51 -8.59 -11.66
CA PRO A 117 13.57 -7.94 -10.75
C PRO A 117 12.12 -8.39 -10.95
N ALA A 118 11.68 -8.73 -12.17
CA ALA A 118 10.36 -9.29 -12.41
C ALA A 118 10.17 -10.62 -11.66
N PHE A 119 11.15 -11.51 -11.72
CA PHE A 119 11.18 -12.78 -11.00
C PHE A 119 11.15 -12.58 -9.47
N LEU A 120 12.03 -11.71 -8.93
CA LEU A 120 12.09 -11.42 -7.50
C LEU A 120 10.77 -10.83 -6.97
N VAL A 121 10.17 -9.89 -7.72
CA VAL A 121 8.85 -9.33 -7.37
C VAL A 121 7.78 -10.40 -7.40
N THR A 122 7.81 -11.30 -8.37
CA THR A 122 6.85 -12.41 -8.44
C THR A 122 6.95 -13.29 -7.20
N LEU A 123 8.17 -13.73 -6.83
CA LEU A 123 8.39 -14.52 -5.62
C LEU A 123 7.89 -13.80 -4.36
N PHE A 124 8.18 -12.52 -4.26
CA PHE A 124 7.69 -11.70 -3.14
C PHE A 124 6.17 -11.65 -3.10
N LEU A 125 5.50 -11.40 -4.21
CA LEU A 125 4.04 -11.34 -4.27
C LEU A 125 3.38 -12.70 -3.99
N LEU A 126 4.02 -13.80 -4.37
CA LEU A 126 3.53 -15.14 -4.05
C LEU A 126 3.55 -15.44 -2.55
N SER A 127 4.42 -14.79 -1.76
CA SER A 127 4.45 -14.97 -0.30
C SER A 127 3.12 -14.61 0.37
N TYR A 128 2.35 -13.67 -0.19
CA TYR A 128 1.01 -13.34 0.33
C TYR A 128 0.02 -14.53 0.28
N TRP A 129 0.25 -15.51 -0.58
CA TRP A 129 -0.58 -16.71 -0.65
C TRP A 129 -0.30 -17.71 0.48
N LEU A 130 0.81 -17.57 1.22
CA LEU A 130 1.14 -18.45 2.33
C LEU A 130 0.05 -18.45 3.41
N MET A 131 -0.50 -17.28 3.76
CA MET A 131 -1.60 -17.19 4.73
C MET A 131 -2.86 -17.94 4.25
N GLY A 132 -3.15 -17.85 2.95
CA GLY A 132 -4.25 -18.60 2.34
C GLY A 132 -3.99 -20.12 2.36
N TRP A 133 -2.78 -20.52 2.04
CA TRP A 133 -2.37 -21.92 2.13
C TRP A 133 -2.48 -22.46 3.57
N GLU A 134 -2.02 -21.71 4.58
CA GLU A 134 -2.13 -22.13 5.99
C GLU A 134 -3.57 -22.38 6.40
N ILE A 135 -4.51 -21.50 6.03
CA ILE A 135 -5.92 -21.74 6.34
C ILE A 135 -6.46 -22.95 5.58
N ILE A 136 -6.25 -22.98 4.27
CA ILE A 136 -6.86 -23.97 3.39
C ILE A 136 -6.28 -25.37 3.63
N SER A 137 -4.99 -25.48 4.01
CA SER A 137 -4.39 -26.76 4.41
C SER A 137 -4.86 -27.26 5.78
N GLY A 138 -5.68 -26.51 6.50
CA GLY A 138 -6.20 -26.90 7.81
C GLY A 138 -5.38 -26.42 9.00
N ILE A 139 -4.24 -25.71 8.77
CA ILE A 139 -3.35 -25.23 9.84
C ILE A 139 -3.91 -23.96 10.50
N GLY A 140 -4.53 -23.06 9.73
CA GLY A 140 -5.11 -21.81 10.21
C GLY A 140 -6.50 -21.97 10.83
N ASP A 141 -7.16 -20.86 11.15
CA ASP A 141 -8.46 -20.83 11.82
C ASP A 141 -9.61 -21.28 10.89
N GLN A 142 -10.12 -22.49 11.15
CA GLN A 142 -11.19 -23.11 10.37
C GLN A 142 -12.59 -22.57 10.72
N SER A 143 -12.77 -22.02 11.92
CA SER A 143 -14.08 -21.65 12.46
C SER A 143 -14.06 -20.27 13.13
N PRO A 144 -13.80 -19.19 12.34
CA PRO A 144 -13.71 -17.85 12.91
C PRO A 144 -15.01 -17.46 13.62
N SER A 145 -14.86 -16.85 14.80
CA SER A 145 -15.99 -16.33 15.57
C SER A 145 -16.68 -15.16 14.86
N GLY A 146 -17.94 -14.88 15.22
CA GLY A 146 -18.67 -13.72 14.68
C GLY A 146 -17.94 -12.40 14.93
N LYS A 147 -17.31 -12.22 16.10
CA LYS A 147 -16.51 -11.02 16.43
C LYS A 147 -15.32 -10.88 15.47
N LYS A 148 -14.62 -11.98 15.19
CA LYS A 148 -13.48 -12.01 14.27
C LYS A 148 -13.91 -11.63 12.85
N ILE A 149 -15.01 -12.21 12.37
CA ILE A 149 -15.59 -11.90 11.06
C ILE A 149 -15.96 -10.41 10.98
N PHE A 150 -16.68 -9.91 11.99
CA PHE A 150 -17.06 -8.49 12.05
C PHE A 150 -15.83 -7.57 12.05
N GLY A 151 -14.84 -7.82 12.92
CA GLY A 151 -13.63 -7.01 13.02
C GLY A 151 -12.84 -6.98 11.71
N CYS A 152 -12.65 -8.13 11.07
CA CYS A 152 -12.00 -8.22 9.76
C CYS A 152 -12.79 -7.47 8.69
N PHE A 153 -14.11 -7.67 8.61
CA PHE A 153 -14.95 -6.99 7.62
C PHE A 153 -14.91 -5.47 7.80
N PHE A 154 -14.96 -4.99 9.04
CA PHE A 154 -14.87 -3.57 9.37
C PHE A 154 -13.52 -2.98 8.94
N LEU A 155 -12.40 -3.60 9.34
CA LEU A 155 -11.05 -3.15 8.96
C LEU A 155 -10.83 -3.22 7.45
N PHE A 156 -11.29 -4.29 6.80
CA PHE A 156 -11.21 -4.48 5.36
C PHE A 156 -11.95 -3.38 4.59
N SER A 157 -13.16 -3.05 5.02
CA SER A 157 -13.98 -2.01 4.39
C SER A 157 -13.35 -0.64 4.54
N ILE A 158 -12.96 -0.25 5.76
CA ILE A 158 -12.29 1.04 6.00
C ILE A 158 -10.96 1.12 5.26
N GLY A 159 -10.16 0.04 5.27
CA GLY A 159 -8.88 -0.03 4.57
C GLY A 159 -9.04 0.18 3.07
N ASN A 160 -9.99 -0.49 2.44
CA ASN A 160 -10.27 -0.31 1.00
C ASN A 160 -10.76 1.09 0.67
N ILE A 161 -11.67 1.68 1.48
CA ILE A 161 -12.14 3.05 1.28
C ILE A 161 -10.95 4.03 1.34
N LEU A 162 -10.11 3.94 2.36
CA LEU A 162 -8.95 4.81 2.51
C LEU A 162 -7.98 4.67 1.35
N MET A 163 -7.65 3.44 0.95
CA MET A 163 -6.75 3.17 -0.17
C MET A 163 -7.31 3.72 -1.49
N LEU A 164 -8.53 3.34 -1.85
CA LEU A 164 -9.14 3.68 -3.13
C LEU A 164 -9.38 5.18 -3.26
N CYS A 165 -10.01 5.81 -2.26
CA CYS A 165 -10.32 7.24 -2.30
C CYS A 165 -9.05 8.10 -2.35
N THR A 166 -8.01 7.69 -1.61
CA THR A 166 -6.72 8.40 -1.61
C THR A 166 -6.00 8.28 -2.94
N ASP A 167 -5.96 7.09 -3.53
CA ASP A 167 -5.31 6.87 -4.83
C ASP A 167 -6.10 7.53 -5.96
N LEU A 168 -7.43 7.54 -5.90
CA LEU A 168 -8.29 8.27 -6.84
C LEU A 168 -8.06 9.78 -6.72
N GLN A 169 -8.03 10.33 -5.50
CA GLN A 169 -7.70 11.74 -5.27
C GLN A 169 -6.34 12.10 -5.87
N LYS A 170 -5.31 11.26 -5.60
CA LYS A 170 -3.96 11.43 -6.16
C LYS A 170 -4.00 11.43 -7.69
N PHE A 171 -4.69 10.46 -8.30
CA PHE A 171 -4.80 10.32 -9.75
C PHE A 171 -5.44 11.55 -10.39
N ILE A 172 -6.61 11.97 -9.88
CA ILE A 172 -7.35 13.13 -10.40
C ILE A 172 -6.52 14.41 -10.19
N THR A 173 -5.99 14.63 -8.98
CA THR A 173 -5.25 15.86 -8.67
C THR A 173 -4.02 16.00 -9.56
N LEU A 174 -3.22 14.94 -9.74
CA LEU A 174 -2.00 14.97 -10.55
C LEU A 174 -2.28 15.04 -12.07
N LYS A 175 -3.51 14.76 -12.50
CA LYS A 175 -3.93 14.96 -13.88
C LYS A 175 -4.06 16.45 -14.23
N TYR A 176 -4.52 17.26 -13.27
CA TYR A 176 -4.84 18.68 -13.49
C TYR A 176 -3.88 19.65 -12.81
N LYS A 177 -3.25 19.24 -11.72
CA LYS A 177 -2.34 20.09 -10.92
C LYS A 177 -1.08 19.33 -10.53
N ASN A 178 0.08 19.90 -10.83
CA ASN A 178 1.34 19.42 -10.28
C ASN A 178 1.58 20.04 -8.89
N GLY A 179 2.33 19.37 -8.05
CA GLY A 179 2.73 19.92 -6.75
C GLY A 179 2.45 19.01 -5.58
N LEU A 180 2.36 19.60 -4.41
CA LEU A 180 2.03 18.93 -3.16
C LEU A 180 0.52 18.68 -3.10
N ILE A 181 0.12 17.50 -2.62
CA ILE A 181 -1.27 17.17 -2.30
C ILE A 181 -1.34 17.09 -0.77
N ASP A 182 -1.96 18.08 -0.17
CA ASP A 182 -2.01 18.29 1.30
C ASP A 182 -3.44 18.47 1.83
N GLY A 183 -4.45 18.18 1.02
CA GLY A 183 -5.87 18.30 1.36
C GLY A 183 -6.63 16.99 1.32
N LEU A 184 -7.89 17.00 1.77
CA LEU A 184 -8.81 15.87 1.82
C LEU A 184 -8.17 14.65 2.53
N PHE A 185 -8.06 13.50 1.87
CA PHE A 185 -7.50 12.28 2.45
C PHE A 185 -6.01 12.40 2.85
N PHE A 186 -5.28 13.36 2.27
CA PHE A 186 -3.88 13.61 2.63
C PHE A 186 -3.71 14.67 3.73
N LYS A 187 -4.78 15.35 4.16
CA LYS A 187 -4.68 16.49 5.09
C LYS A 187 -3.87 16.19 6.35
N ASN A 188 -4.19 15.11 7.02
CA ASN A 188 -3.65 14.76 8.34
C ASN A 188 -2.73 13.52 8.33
N ASN A 189 -2.60 12.86 7.17
CA ASN A 189 -1.78 11.67 6.99
C ASN A 189 -1.15 11.69 5.58
N ARG A 190 0.19 11.64 5.50
CA ARG A 190 0.89 11.71 4.22
C ARG A 190 0.80 10.43 3.39
N ASN A 191 0.44 9.32 4.00
CA ASN A 191 0.39 8.00 3.38
C ASN A 191 -0.90 7.24 3.69
N THR A 192 -2.04 7.92 3.57
CA THR A 192 -3.36 7.34 3.86
C THR A 192 -3.66 6.09 3.02
N ASN A 193 -3.19 6.03 1.78
CA ASN A 193 -3.30 4.83 0.94
C ASN A 193 -2.54 3.64 1.54
N TYR A 194 -1.30 3.83 1.99
CA TYR A 194 -0.54 2.76 2.67
C TYR A 194 -1.17 2.36 4.00
N PHE A 195 -1.71 3.32 4.76
CA PHE A 195 -2.46 2.99 5.97
C PHE A 195 -3.69 2.14 5.65
N GLY A 196 -4.42 2.46 4.58
CA GLY A 196 -5.53 1.64 4.10
C GLY A 196 -5.08 0.22 3.72
N GLU A 197 -3.97 0.08 2.98
CA GLU A 197 -3.40 -1.23 2.64
C GLU A 197 -2.97 -2.02 3.88
N ILE A 198 -2.36 -1.37 4.88
CA ILE A 198 -2.00 -2.01 6.16
C ILE A 198 -3.24 -2.62 6.82
N LEU A 199 -4.36 -1.89 6.87
CA LEU A 199 -5.60 -2.40 7.43
C LEU A 199 -6.13 -3.62 6.67
N VAL A 200 -6.11 -3.57 5.33
CA VAL A 200 -6.55 -4.69 4.48
C VAL A 200 -5.69 -5.93 4.72
N TYR A 201 -4.36 -5.82 4.63
CA TYR A 201 -3.47 -6.96 4.83
C TYR A 201 -3.54 -7.52 6.27
N LEU A 202 -3.73 -6.64 7.25
CA LEU A 202 -3.93 -7.06 8.64
C LEU A 202 -5.13 -8.01 8.76
N THR A 203 -6.20 -7.80 7.98
CA THR A 203 -7.36 -8.70 8.01
C THR A 203 -7.03 -10.11 7.53
N PHE A 204 -6.09 -10.26 6.61
CA PHE A 204 -5.66 -11.59 6.13
C PHE A 204 -4.91 -12.35 7.22
N ALA A 205 -4.03 -11.68 7.98
CA ALA A 205 -3.35 -12.30 9.10
C ALA A 205 -4.31 -12.63 10.27
N ILE A 206 -5.24 -11.71 10.57
CA ILE A 206 -6.28 -11.96 11.57
C ILE A 206 -7.15 -13.14 11.15
N ALA A 207 -7.59 -13.20 9.88
CA ALA A 207 -8.38 -14.32 9.37
C ALA A 207 -7.60 -15.63 9.47
N CYS A 208 -6.32 -15.64 9.10
CA CYS A 208 -5.45 -16.79 9.23
C CYS A 208 -5.31 -17.26 10.69
N GLY A 209 -5.14 -16.31 11.62
CA GLY A 209 -5.02 -16.61 13.05
C GLY A 209 -3.68 -17.24 13.46
N ARG A 210 -2.67 -17.18 12.58
CA ARG A 210 -1.34 -17.75 12.79
C ARG A 210 -0.30 -16.66 12.98
N LYS A 211 0.67 -16.89 13.89
CA LYS A 211 1.76 -15.93 14.15
C LYS A 211 2.64 -15.68 12.91
N GLU A 212 2.79 -16.70 12.06
CA GLU A 212 3.59 -16.65 10.84
C GLU A 212 3.05 -15.58 9.88
N GLY A 213 1.73 -15.48 9.73
CA GLY A 213 1.08 -14.42 8.94
C GLY A 213 1.37 -13.02 9.45
N TYR A 214 1.36 -12.80 10.77
CA TYR A 214 1.72 -11.50 11.35
C TYR A 214 3.21 -11.17 11.17
N LEU A 215 4.10 -12.15 11.38
CA LEU A 215 5.54 -11.95 11.17
C LEU A 215 5.85 -11.58 9.72
N MET A 216 5.20 -12.25 8.76
CA MET A 216 5.33 -11.94 7.35
C MET A 216 4.88 -10.50 7.07
N LEU A 217 3.71 -10.08 7.53
CA LEU A 217 3.22 -8.71 7.32
C LEU A 217 4.12 -7.66 7.93
N ILE A 218 4.60 -7.86 9.17
CA ILE A 218 5.50 -6.90 9.82
C ILE A 218 6.79 -6.74 9.01
N SER A 219 7.37 -7.84 8.54
CA SER A 219 8.58 -7.78 7.71
C SER A 219 8.33 -7.04 6.39
N GLU A 220 7.20 -7.27 5.74
CA GLU A 220 6.81 -6.59 4.51
C GLU A 220 6.56 -5.09 4.73
N TRP A 221 5.86 -4.73 5.80
CA TRP A 221 5.62 -3.32 6.12
C TRP A 221 6.90 -2.56 6.42
N ILE A 222 7.86 -3.17 7.14
CA ILE A 222 9.14 -2.54 7.42
C ILE A 222 9.97 -2.42 6.14
N ILE A 223 10.11 -3.50 5.37
CA ILE A 223 11.00 -3.55 4.22
C ILE A 223 10.42 -2.78 3.03
N PHE A 224 9.21 -3.12 2.59
CA PHE A 224 8.64 -2.56 1.35
C PHE A 224 7.88 -1.27 1.57
N PHE A 225 6.94 -1.22 2.53
CA PHE A 225 6.21 0.02 2.79
C PHE A 225 7.13 1.07 3.41
N GLY A 226 7.98 0.68 4.37
CA GLY A 226 8.95 1.59 4.98
C GLY A 226 9.86 2.24 3.95
N SER A 227 10.45 1.46 3.04
CA SER A 227 11.30 1.99 1.98
C SER A 227 10.54 2.93 1.02
N ARG A 228 9.34 2.55 0.59
CA ARG A 228 8.50 3.37 -0.31
C ARG A 228 8.03 4.66 0.35
N ILE A 229 7.61 4.60 1.62
CA ILE A 229 7.19 5.75 2.41
C ILE A 229 8.36 6.71 2.59
N TYR A 230 9.54 6.21 2.97
CA TYR A 230 10.75 7.01 3.14
C TYR A 230 11.13 7.73 1.85
N MET A 231 11.22 7.01 0.73
CA MET A 231 11.56 7.59 -0.57
C MET A 231 10.48 8.56 -1.07
N LYS A 232 9.21 8.32 -0.75
CA LYS A 232 8.12 9.26 -1.05
C LYS A 232 8.25 10.54 -0.25
N ASP A 233 8.53 10.46 1.05
CA ASP A 233 8.68 11.63 1.93
C ASP A 233 9.88 12.49 1.49
N LEU A 234 11.01 11.89 1.11
CA LEU A 234 12.16 12.61 0.53
C LEU A 234 11.80 13.35 -0.78
N ARG A 235 10.98 12.73 -1.64
CA ARG A 235 10.48 13.40 -2.87
C ARG A 235 9.48 14.52 -2.56
N LEU A 236 8.65 14.35 -1.54
CA LEU A 236 7.72 15.41 -1.10
C LEU A 236 8.46 16.59 -0.49
N ALA A 237 9.58 16.36 0.21
CA ALA A 237 10.40 17.40 0.83
C ALA A 237 10.98 18.43 -0.16
N ARG A 238 11.02 18.10 -1.46
CA ARG A 238 11.42 19.02 -2.53
C ARG A 238 10.30 19.96 -2.99
N LYS A 239 9.07 19.72 -2.55
CA LYS A 239 7.92 20.49 -3.00
C LYS A 239 7.69 21.70 -2.10
N HIS A 240 7.31 22.83 -2.73
CA HIS A 240 6.93 24.02 -1.99
C HIS A 240 5.80 23.72 -0.99
N GLY A 241 5.90 24.26 0.22
CA GLY A 241 4.91 24.08 1.28
C GLY A 241 5.04 22.77 2.09
N PHE A 242 6.02 21.92 1.78
CA PHE A 242 6.17 20.63 2.47
C PHE A 242 6.39 20.75 3.98
N GLU A 243 7.21 21.69 4.46
CA GLU A 243 7.47 21.85 5.89
C GLU A 243 6.19 22.17 6.69
N LYS A 244 5.33 23.06 6.14
CA LYS A 244 4.01 23.32 6.71
C LYS A 244 3.14 22.09 6.72
N TYR A 245 3.12 21.35 5.63
CA TYR A 245 2.36 20.10 5.50
C TYR A 245 2.86 19.02 6.47
N LYS A 246 4.19 18.85 6.59
CA LYS A 246 4.82 17.92 7.52
C LYS A 246 4.42 18.19 8.98
N ASN A 247 4.37 19.45 9.37
CA ASN A 247 3.96 19.85 10.72
C ASN A 247 2.47 19.56 11.00
N ASN A 248 1.63 19.54 9.96
CA ASN A 248 0.19 19.32 10.05
C ASN A 248 -0.24 17.87 9.82
N SER A 249 0.68 16.97 9.51
CA SER A 249 0.35 15.58 9.17
C SER A 249 1.37 14.60 9.74
N TYR A 250 0.93 13.39 10.06
CA TYR A 250 1.85 12.28 10.38
C TYR A 250 2.20 11.47 9.12
N ILE A 251 3.24 10.64 9.25
CA ILE A 251 3.76 9.89 8.12
C ILE A 251 2.84 8.73 7.70
N ILE A 252 2.18 8.04 8.67
CA ILE A 252 1.32 6.88 8.42
C ILE A 252 0.03 6.90 9.25
N LEU A 253 0.04 7.52 10.42
CA LEU A 253 -1.12 7.67 11.28
C LEU A 253 -1.83 9.00 10.98
N PHE A 254 -3.06 9.17 11.45
CA PHE A 254 -3.78 10.43 11.34
C PHE A 254 -3.40 11.38 12.48
N LYS A 255 -3.09 12.62 12.15
CA LYS A 255 -2.94 13.69 13.14
C LYS A 255 -4.31 14.32 13.40
N PHE A 256 -4.95 14.00 14.54
CA PHE A 256 -6.27 14.53 14.90
C PHE A 256 -6.18 15.90 15.54
N PHE A 257 -5.14 16.14 16.36
CA PHE A 257 -4.89 17.37 17.11
C PHE A 257 -3.49 17.90 16.88
N ASP A 258 -3.26 19.18 17.13
CA ASP A 258 -1.92 19.75 17.09
C ASP A 258 -1.02 19.23 18.22
N SER A 259 -1.59 18.89 19.37
CA SER A 259 -0.86 18.26 20.46
C SER A 259 -0.56 16.80 20.18
N HIS A 260 0.73 16.45 20.19
CA HIS A 260 1.19 15.05 20.08
C HIS A 260 0.67 14.19 21.24
N PHE A 261 0.55 14.78 22.44
CA PHE A 261 0.05 14.10 23.63
C PHE A 261 -1.43 13.70 23.47
N LEU A 262 -2.28 14.60 22.95
CA LEU A 262 -3.68 14.27 22.67
C LEU A 262 -3.84 13.20 21.60
N ASN A 263 -3.00 13.24 20.57
CA ASN A 263 -2.99 12.17 19.56
C ASN A 263 -2.60 10.82 20.18
N LEU A 264 -1.60 10.78 21.05
CA LEU A 264 -1.22 9.56 21.75
C LEU A 264 -2.38 9.01 22.59
N ILE A 265 -3.07 9.86 23.36
CA ILE A 265 -4.25 9.47 24.15
C ILE A 265 -5.31 8.82 23.25
N ILE A 266 -5.66 9.43 22.12
CA ILE A 266 -6.64 8.85 21.20
C ILE A 266 -6.21 7.47 20.71
N TYR A 267 -4.95 7.31 20.29
CA TYR A 267 -4.48 6.00 19.86
C TYR A 267 -4.51 4.96 20.98
N LEU A 268 -4.16 5.34 22.21
CA LEU A 268 -4.28 4.45 23.36
C LEU A 268 -5.74 4.07 23.63
N LEU A 269 -6.68 5.02 23.54
CA LEU A 269 -8.11 4.73 23.68
C LEU A 269 -8.64 3.80 22.60
N ILE A 270 -8.22 3.99 21.33
CA ILE A 270 -8.58 3.09 20.24
C ILE A 270 -8.03 1.67 20.51
N ILE A 271 -6.78 1.55 20.92
CA ILE A 271 -6.15 0.25 21.23
C ILE A 271 -6.86 -0.40 22.42
N CYS A 272 -7.13 0.34 23.48
CA CYS A 272 -7.89 -0.15 24.64
C CYS A 272 -9.30 -0.60 24.25
N GLY A 273 -10.01 0.18 23.41
CA GLY A 273 -11.32 -0.19 22.89
C GLY A 273 -11.32 -1.47 22.09
N ILE A 274 -10.33 -1.64 21.21
CA ILE A 274 -10.12 -2.87 20.42
C ILE A 274 -9.83 -4.05 21.37
N TYR A 275 -8.96 -3.85 22.37
CA TYR A 275 -8.62 -4.89 23.34
C TYR A 275 -9.86 -5.35 24.13
N VAL A 276 -10.66 -4.41 24.66
CA VAL A 276 -11.90 -4.73 25.39
C VAL A 276 -12.89 -5.46 24.49
N PHE A 277 -13.06 -5.02 23.23
CA PHE A 277 -13.94 -5.67 22.28
C PHE A 277 -13.51 -7.13 21.98
N ILE A 278 -12.21 -7.37 21.84
CA ILE A 278 -11.70 -8.71 21.51
C ILE A 278 -11.79 -9.67 22.70
N TYR A 279 -11.45 -9.19 23.93
CA TYR A 279 -11.22 -10.07 25.06
C TYR A 279 -12.33 -10.03 26.12
N LYS A 280 -13.15 -8.99 26.20
CA LYS A 280 -14.15 -8.85 27.25
C LYS A 280 -15.61 -8.83 26.77
N LEU A 281 -15.88 -8.51 25.53
CA LEU A 281 -17.21 -8.62 24.90
C LEU A 281 -17.28 -9.86 24.01
#